data_4331c810ed6e48dd66394330923b0472
#
_entry.id   4331c810ed6e48dd66394330923b0472
#
_cell.length_a   1.000
_cell.length_b   1.000
_cell.length_c   1.000
_cell.angle_alpha   90.00
_cell.angle_beta   90.00
_cell.angle_gamma   90.00
#
_symmetry.space_group_name_H-M   'P 1'
#
loop_
_entity.id
_entity.type
_entity.pdbx_description
1 polymer ?
#
loop_
_entity_poly.entity_id
_entity_poly.type
_entity_poly.pdbx_seq_one_letter_code
_entity_poly.pdbx_strand_id
1 'polypeptide(L)'
;NLEKITFKNWLLENQFHSDELFWYLDYCCKDDFGLGTDFVSAWAGIFYFSARKNDWSKKYNGHVFTWAEGNARLAKHLAKFSEGKIIKNHLTYDCKINENDEVEVLVFDNVSKKSKKIIAKKVLFSTPQFVNQYLFPERKKATESLVYAPWLLATFQMNENFGAEEELNWDNVIYGVEGLGYIYNQHQNTDFNSSKKIITYYRSFSSENSKQARRNLYRMTDVEMKNLVFEELKLAHPHFEEMVEEVYFHKLGHGMISPVPNTIFGEKKAFLKKDIDNKIFFAHTDLSGISIFEEAFHQGIDAAKKMLQ
;
A
#
# COMPACT_ATOMS: atom_id res chain seq x y z
N ASN A 1 11.72 -9.60 21.49
CA ASN A 1 11.91 -8.14 21.46
C ASN A 1 12.09 -7.50 20.07
N LEU A 2 11.90 -8.28 19.02
CA LEU A 2 12.15 -7.91 17.61
C LEU A 2 11.33 -6.70 17.14
N GLU A 3 10.18 -6.47 17.73
CA GLU A 3 9.29 -5.36 17.34
C GLU A 3 9.75 -3.99 17.88
N LYS A 4 10.74 -3.96 18.81
CA LYS A 4 11.21 -2.73 19.45
C LYS A 4 12.47 -2.12 18.82
N ILE A 5 13.16 -2.88 17.96
CA ILE A 5 14.38 -2.45 17.28
C ILE A 5 14.17 -2.44 15.76
N THR A 6 14.97 -1.67 15.03
CA THR A 6 14.93 -1.68 13.56
C THR A 6 15.55 -2.95 13.00
N PHE A 7 15.20 -3.31 11.77
CA PHE A 7 15.75 -4.51 11.15
C PHE A 7 17.25 -4.37 10.92
N LYS A 8 17.71 -3.20 10.54
CA LYS A 8 19.16 -2.91 10.40
C LYS A 8 19.92 -3.12 11.71
N ASN A 9 19.40 -2.61 12.83
CA ASN A 9 20.05 -2.80 14.13
C ASN A 9 20.12 -4.29 14.51
N TRP A 10 19.05 -5.04 14.27
CA TRP A 10 19.04 -6.48 14.50
C TRP A 10 20.07 -7.20 13.64
N LEU A 11 20.21 -6.84 12.35
CA LEU A 11 21.21 -7.42 11.45
C LEU A 11 22.63 -7.16 11.98
N LEU A 12 22.93 -5.93 12.39
CA LEU A 12 24.24 -5.57 12.95
C LEU A 12 24.54 -6.30 14.25
N GLU A 13 23.56 -6.41 15.17
CA GLU A 13 23.68 -7.18 16.42
C GLU A 13 23.93 -8.68 16.17
N ASN A 14 23.45 -9.19 15.02
CA ASN A 14 23.68 -10.59 14.62
C ASN A 14 24.85 -10.75 13.62
N GLN A 15 25.74 -9.76 13.53
CA GLN A 15 27.02 -9.80 12.79
C GLN A 15 26.86 -9.99 11.28
N PHE A 16 25.79 -9.49 10.68
CA PHE A 16 25.68 -9.37 9.22
C PHE A 16 26.42 -8.11 8.75
N HIS A 17 27.24 -8.22 7.71
CA HIS A 17 28.12 -7.12 7.23
C HIS A 17 28.23 -7.00 5.71
N SER A 18 27.60 -7.86 4.89
CA SER A 18 27.64 -7.76 3.44
C SER A 18 26.81 -6.58 2.94
N ASP A 19 27.41 -5.67 2.17
CA ASP A 19 26.73 -4.50 1.58
C ASP A 19 25.62 -4.94 0.61
N GLU A 20 25.87 -5.97 -0.21
CA GLU A 20 24.89 -6.51 -1.14
C GLU A 20 23.68 -7.11 -0.40
N LEU A 21 23.92 -7.80 0.71
CA LEU A 21 22.85 -8.32 1.55
C LEU A 21 22.03 -7.17 2.15
N PHE A 22 22.68 -6.14 2.69
CA PHE A 22 21.97 -4.97 3.24
C PHE A 22 21.16 -4.26 2.17
N TRP A 23 21.71 -4.07 0.97
CA TRP A 23 20.95 -3.50 -0.14
C TRP A 23 19.72 -4.33 -0.49
N TYR A 24 19.87 -5.67 -0.61
CA TYR A 24 18.77 -6.56 -0.94
C TYR A 24 17.67 -6.56 0.13
N LEU A 25 18.05 -6.60 1.40
CA LEU A 25 17.11 -6.56 2.52
C LEU A 25 16.38 -5.21 2.60
N ASP A 26 17.09 -4.13 2.30
CA ASP A 26 16.51 -2.77 2.25
C ASP A 26 15.52 -2.63 1.10
N TYR A 27 15.87 -3.14 -0.08
CA TYR A 27 14.96 -3.26 -1.23
C TYR A 27 13.68 -4.01 -0.83
N CYS A 28 13.79 -5.21 -0.26
CA CYS A 28 12.64 -6.02 0.16
C CYS A 28 11.75 -5.29 1.18
N CYS A 29 12.34 -4.55 2.11
CA CYS A 29 11.59 -3.76 3.07
C CYS A 29 10.90 -2.55 2.45
N LYS A 30 11.55 -1.86 1.52
CA LYS A 30 10.95 -0.76 0.76
C LYS A 30 9.78 -1.25 -0.09
N ASP A 31 9.90 -2.41 -0.73
CA ASP A 31 8.87 -3.01 -1.57
C ASP A 31 7.62 -3.40 -0.75
N ASP A 32 7.78 -4.19 0.30
CA ASP A 32 6.64 -4.72 1.09
C ASP A 32 6.10 -3.73 2.13
N PHE A 33 6.91 -2.80 2.62
CA PHE A 33 6.56 -1.93 3.75
C PHE A 33 6.70 -0.43 3.48
N GLY A 34 7.23 -0.05 2.33
CA GLY A 34 7.42 1.35 1.91
C GLY A 34 8.58 2.07 2.60
N LEU A 35 9.23 1.47 3.59
CA LEU A 35 10.39 2.00 4.29
C LEU A 35 11.50 0.94 4.34
N GLY A 36 12.75 1.39 4.31
CA GLY A 36 13.92 0.51 4.38
C GLY A 36 14.21 -0.04 5.77
N THR A 37 15.28 -0.83 5.85
CA THR A 37 15.75 -1.54 7.06
C THR A 37 16.06 -0.62 8.23
N ASP A 38 16.41 0.64 7.97
CA ASP A 38 16.66 1.66 8.99
C ASP A 38 15.41 2.03 9.80
N PHE A 39 14.22 1.78 9.25
CA PHE A 39 12.96 2.26 9.81
C PHE A 39 11.97 1.13 10.16
N VAL A 40 11.94 0.04 9.41
CA VAL A 40 11.03 -1.08 9.73
C VAL A 40 11.53 -1.87 10.94
N SER A 41 10.62 -2.46 11.69
CA SER A 41 10.97 -3.29 12.83
C SER A 41 11.66 -4.59 12.39
N ALA A 42 12.53 -5.11 13.22
CA ALA A 42 13.16 -6.41 13.00
C ALA A 42 12.12 -7.54 12.88
N TRP A 43 11.01 -7.42 13.61
CA TRP A 43 9.91 -8.37 13.47
C TRP A 43 9.37 -8.41 12.04
N ALA A 44 9.12 -7.24 11.44
CA ALA A 44 8.59 -7.16 10.08
C ALA A 44 9.58 -7.67 9.03
N GLY A 45 10.86 -7.28 9.14
CA GLY A 45 11.90 -7.75 8.23
C GLY A 45 12.06 -9.29 8.28
N ILE A 46 12.11 -9.87 9.47
CA ILE A 46 12.19 -11.34 9.62
C ILE A 46 10.90 -12.01 9.14
N PHE A 47 9.73 -11.43 9.42
CA PHE A 47 8.44 -11.94 8.98
C PHE A 47 8.36 -12.02 7.45
N TYR A 48 8.86 -11.03 6.73
CA TYR A 48 8.93 -11.03 5.27
C TYR A 48 9.52 -12.34 4.73
N PHE A 49 10.70 -12.73 5.22
CA PHE A 49 11.40 -13.94 4.76
C PHE A 49 10.78 -15.22 5.33
N SER A 50 10.33 -15.20 6.58
CA SER A 50 9.76 -16.39 7.22
C SER A 50 8.39 -16.78 6.68
N ALA A 51 7.59 -15.80 6.22
CA ALA A 51 6.27 -16.04 5.66
C ALA A 51 6.33 -16.59 4.21
N ARG A 52 7.44 -16.39 3.51
CA ARG A 52 7.65 -16.83 2.11
C ARG A 52 8.39 -18.16 2.01
N LYS A 53 8.23 -19.05 2.99
CA LYS A 53 8.83 -20.39 2.92
C LYS A 53 8.17 -21.21 1.83
N ASN A 54 8.99 -21.65 0.89
CA ASN A 54 8.59 -22.59 -0.14
C ASN A 54 8.69 -24.03 0.39
N ASP A 55 7.65 -24.82 0.20
CA ASP A 55 7.68 -26.26 0.41
C ASP A 55 8.00 -26.96 -0.92
N TRP A 56 9.28 -27.11 -1.20
CA TRP A 56 9.79 -27.69 -2.45
C TRP A 56 9.34 -29.14 -2.68
N SER A 57 8.71 -29.78 -1.71
CA SER A 57 8.10 -31.09 -1.89
C SER A 57 6.78 -31.07 -2.65
N LYS A 58 6.14 -29.90 -2.77
CA LYS A 58 4.85 -29.73 -3.46
C LYS A 58 5.04 -29.31 -4.90
N LYS A 59 4.32 -29.99 -5.81
CA LYS A 59 4.38 -29.75 -7.27
C LYS A 59 4.12 -28.30 -7.69
N TYR A 60 3.30 -27.57 -6.95
CA TYR A 60 2.89 -26.18 -7.26
C TYR A 60 3.38 -25.18 -6.19
N ASN A 61 4.46 -25.52 -5.50
CA ASN A 61 5.02 -24.64 -4.51
C ASN A 61 5.61 -23.39 -5.16
N GLY A 62 5.32 -22.21 -4.58
CA GLY A 62 5.76 -20.92 -5.10
C GLY A 62 4.94 -20.38 -6.28
N HIS A 63 3.97 -21.15 -6.83
CA HIS A 63 3.08 -20.63 -7.84
C HIS A 63 2.04 -19.68 -7.25
N VAL A 64 1.81 -18.56 -7.92
CA VAL A 64 0.82 -17.55 -7.53
C VAL A 64 -0.22 -17.38 -8.62
N PHE A 65 -1.44 -17.03 -8.24
CA PHE A 65 -2.47 -16.63 -9.18
C PHE A 65 -2.34 -15.15 -9.48
N THR A 66 -2.29 -14.82 -10.75
CA THR A 66 -2.22 -13.44 -11.25
C THR A 66 -3.27 -13.21 -12.35
N TRP A 67 -3.60 -11.95 -12.57
CA TRP A 67 -4.58 -11.53 -13.58
C TRP A 67 -4.11 -10.24 -14.24
N ALA A 68 -4.49 -10.04 -15.49
CA ALA A 68 -4.17 -8.82 -16.23
C ALA A 68 -4.66 -7.54 -15.52
N GLU A 69 -5.76 -7.64 -14.76
CA GLU A 69 -6.29 -6.52 -13.96
C GLU A 69 -5.64 -6.40 -12.56
N GLY A 70 -4.66 -7.25 -12.24
CA GLY A 70 -4.07 -7.32 -10.90
C GLY A 70 -5.13 -7.61 -9.82
N ASN A 71 -4.92 -7.14 -8.61
CA ASN A 71 -5.86 -7.31 -7.48
C ASN A 71 -7.23 -6.64 -7.69
N ALA A 72 -7.35 -5.75 -8.69
CA ALA A 72 -8.66 -5.18 -9.05
C ALA A 72 -9.68 -6.27 -9.44
N ARG A 73 -9.23 -7.41 -10.00
CA ARG A 73 -10.10 -8.56 -10.28
C ARG A 73 -10.76 -9.10 -9.01
N LEU A 74 -10.00 -9.26 -7.94
CA LEU A 74 -10.51 -9.71 -6.64
C LEU A 74 -11.49 -8.68 -6.05
N ALA A 75 -11.11 -7.40 -6.07
CA ALA A 75 -11.98 -6.32 -5.60
C ALA A 75 -13.31 -6.26 -6.38
N LYS A 76 -13.26 -6.38 -7.70
CA LYS A 76 -14.45 -6.43 -8.56
C LYS A 76 -15.30 -7.67 -8.26
N HIS A 77 -14.69 -8.83 -8.02
CA HIS A 77 -15.42 -10.04 -7.64
C HIS A 77 -16.17 -9.85 -6.33
N LEU A 78 -15.52 -9.33 -5.30
CA LEU A 78 -16.15 -9.04 -4.00
C LEU A 78 -17.25 -7.99 -4.12
N ALA A 79 -17.08 -6.94 -4.93
CA ALA A 79 -18.05 -5.88 -5.13
C ALA A 79 -19.38 -6.38 -5.72
N LYS A 80 -19.39 -7.50 -6.45
CA LYS A 80 -20.64 -8.10 -7.01
C LYS A 80 -21.67 -8.40 -5.93
N PHE A 81 -21.26 -8.78 -4.72
CA PHE A 81 -22.17 -9.06 -3.61
C PHE A 81 -22.84 -7.81 -3.04
N SER A 82 -22.35 -6.63 -3.39
CA SER A 82 -22.87 -5.32 -3.00
C SER A 82 -23.46 -4.53 -4.18
N GLU A 83 -23.66 -5.17 -5.33
CA GLU A 83 -24.20 -4.52 -6.51
C GLU A 83 -25.57 -3.90 -6.23
N GLY A 84 -25.80 -2.71 -6.72
CA GLY A 84 -27.03 -1.94 -6.43
C GLY A 84 -27.11 -1.31 -5.02
N LYS A 85 -26.16 -1.62 -4.12
CA LYS A 85 -26.10 -1.07 -2.75
C LYS A 85 -24.97 -0.06 -2.56
N ILE A 86 -24.12 0.14 -3.56
CA ILE A 86 -22.97 1.06 -3.51
C ILE A 86 -23.44 2.46 -3.91
N ILE A 87 -23.36 3.39 -2.97
CA ILE A 87 -23.69 4.80 -3.20
C ILE A 87 -22.37 5.57 -3.35
N LYS A 88 -22.10 6.09 -4.54
CA LYS A 88 -20.89 6.86 -4.86
C LYS A 88 -21.09 8.36 -4.62
N ASN A 89 -19.99 9.11 -4.68
CA ASN A 89 -19.97 10.58 -4.57
C ASN A 89 -20.54 11.14 -3.24
N HIS A 90 -20.48 10.35 -2.18
CA HIS A 90 -20.89 10.76 -0.84
C HIS A 90 -19.67 10.82 0.08
N LEU A 91 -19.43 11.96 0.72
CA LEU A 91 -18.38 12.17 1.70
C LEU A 91 -19.00 12.11 3.10
N THR A 92 -18.58 11.14 3.91
CA THR A 92 -18.92 11.12 5.34
C THR A 92 -18.08 12.16 6.07
N TYR A 93 -18.73 13.06 6.82
CA TYR A 93 -18.05 14.14 7.53
C TYR A 93 -18.37 14.19 9.02
N ASP A 94 -19.34 13.41 9.50
CA ASP A 94 -19.65 13.25 10.93
C ASP A 94 -20.28 11.88 11.21
N CYS A 95 -20.06 11.33 12.39
CA CYS A 95 -20.64 10.07 12.84
C CYS A 95 -20.69 10.05 14.36
N LYS A 96 -21.88 9.75 14.90
CA LYS A 96 -22.12 9.65 16.34
C LYS A 96 -23.22 8.65 16.68
N ILE A 97 -23.25 8.19 17.91
CA ILE A 97 -24.39 7.44 18.46
C ILE A 97 -25.40 8.46 18.99
N ASN A 98 -26.65 8.35 18.57
CA ASN A 98 -27.73 9.24 18.97
C ASN A 98 -28.41 8.78 20.27
N GLU A 99 -29.37 9.57 20.77
CA GLU A 99 -30.12 9.31 22.00
C GLU A 99 -30.99 8.03 21.93
N ASN A 100 -31.32 7.55 20.72
CA ASN A 100 -32.07 6.32 20.49
C ASN A 100 -31.16 5.09 20.37
N ASP A 101 -29.90 5.20 20.74
CA ASP A 101 -28.92 4.13 20.62
C ASP A 101 -28.69 3.64 19.17
N GLU A 102 -28.83 4.55 18.18
CA GLU A 102 -28.60 4.30 16.76
C GLU A 102 -27.40 5.13 16.28
N VAL A 103 -26.75 4.66 15.21
CA VAL A 103 -25.64 5.41 14.61
C VAL A 103 -26.18 6.41 13.59
N GLU A 104 -25.94 7.69 13.84
CA GLU A 104 -26.22 8.78 12.92
C GLU A 104 -24.95 9.11 12.12
N VAL A 105 -25.04 9.02 10.80
CA VAL A 105 -23.94 9.34 9.88
C VAL A 105 -24.36 10.51 9.01
N LEU A 106 -23.57 11.59 9.01
CA LEU A 106 -23.78 12.72 8.13
C LEU A 106 -22.90 12.59 6.90
N VAL A 107 -23.52 12.65 5.73
CA VAL A 107 -22.85 12.53 4.44
C VAL A 107 -23.16 13.72 3.55
N PHE A 108 -22.16 14.22 2.83
CA PHE A 108 -22.33 15.25 1.82
C PHE A 108 -22.38 14.60 0.44
N ASP A 109 -23.49 14.78 -0.24
CA ASP A 109 -23.67 14.35 -1.63
C ASP A 109 -23.02 15.34 -2.57
N ASN A 110 -21.89 14.94 -3.17
CA ASN A 110 -21.12 15.81 -4.04
C ASN A 110 -21.80 16.10 -5.40
N VAL A 111 -22.83 15.37 -5.77
CA VAL A 111 -23.61 15.61 -6.99
C VAL A 111 -24.69 16.66 -6.73
N SER A 112 -25.58 16.38 -5.76
CA SER A 112 -26.68 17.30 -5.42
C SER A 112 -26.24 18.50 -4.57
N LYS A 113 -24.99 18.51 -4.05
CA LYS A 113 -24.46 19.53 -3.12
C LYS A 113 -25.27 19.70 -1.85
N LYS A 114 -25.86 18.61 -1.37
CA LYS A 114 -26.70 18.59 -0.16
C LYS A 114 -26.15 17.60 0.87
N SER A 115 -26.33 17.94 2.13
CA SER A 115 -26.07 17.01 3.24
C SER A 115 -27.28 16.10 3.44
N LYS A 116 -26.99 14.83 3.77
CA LYS A 116 -27.98 13.81 4.10
C LYS A 116 -27.61 13.17 5.43
N LYS A 117 -28.62 12.76 6.19
CA LYS A 117 -28.50 11.97 7.41
C LYS A 117 -28.86 10.53 7.10
N ILE A 118 -28.01 9.60 7.52
CA ILE A 118 -28.24 8.17 7.47
C ILE A 118 -28.33 7.65 8.90
N ILE A 119 -29.36 6.89 9.22
CA ILE A 119 -29.51 6.23 10.51
C ILE A 119 -29.30 4.72 10.30
N ALA A 120 -28.46 4.12 11.13
CA ALA A 120 -28.13 2.72 11.06
C ALA A 120 -27.98 2.10 12.45
N LYS A 121 -28.24 0.79 12.57
CA LYS A 121 -28.02 0.05 13.82
C LYS A 121 -26.53 -0.11 14.12
N LYS A 122 -25.73 -0.42 13.10
CA LYS A 122 -24.27 -0.60 13.16
C LYS A 122 -23.62 -0.02 11.90
N VAL A 123 -22.42 0.49 12.02
CA VAL A 123 -21.66 1.08 10.91
C VAL A 123 -20.23 0.53 10.93
N LEU A 124 -19.70 0.22 9.75
CA LEU A 124 -18.31 -0.18 9.55
C LEU A 124 -17.56 0.90 8.76
N PHE A 125 -16.50 1.42 9.34
CA PHE A 125 -15.53 2.29 8.66
C PHE A 125 -14.37 1.47 8.12
N SER A 126 -14.29 1.35 6.79
CA SER A 126 -13.16 0.73 6.08
C SER A 126 -12.17 1.77 5.53
N THR A 127 -12.24 2.99 6.04
CA THR A 127 -11.33 4.09 5.73
C THR A 127 -10.04 3.98 6.54
N PRO A 128 -8.89 4.51 6.03
CA PRO A 128 -7.63 4.57 6.78
C PRO A 128 -7.78 5.32 8.10
N GLN A 129 -6.95 4.98 9.09
CA GLN A 129 -7.03 5.64 10.40
C GLN A 129 -6.68 7.14 10.34
N PHE A 130 -5.82 7.56 9.40
CA PHE A 130 -5.54 8.98 9.21
C PHE A 130 -6.75 9.79 8.70
N VAL A 131 -7.78 9.12 8.16
CA VAL A 131 -9.09 9.71 7.85
C VAL A 131 -10.00 9.63 9.09
N ASN A 132 -10.08 8.46 9.72
CA ASN A 132 -10.97 8.21 10.86
C ASN A 132 -10.70 9.14 12.06
N GLN A 133 -9.47 9.61 12.26
CA GLN A 133 -9.13 10.56 13.33
C GLN A 133 -9.88 11.90 13.26
N TYR A 134 -10.41 12.27 12.10
CA TYR A 134 -11.22 13.49 11.94
C TYR A 134 -12.69 13.27 12.29
N LEU A 135 -13.18 12.04 12.14
CA LEU A 135 -14.53 11.63 12.53
C LEU A 135 -14.59 11.24 14.02
N PHE A 136 -13.48 10.71 14.55
CA PHE A 136 -13.34 10.20 15.91
C PHE A 136 -12.06 10.78 16.54
N PRO A 137 -12.14 12.03 17.09
CA PRO A 137 -10.96 12.75 17.60
C PRO A 137 -10.18 12.02 18.71
N GLU A 138 -10.85 11.17 19.50
CA GLU A 138 -10.24 10.35 20.54
C GLU A 138 -9.22 9.34 19.97
N ARG A 139 -9.32 8.98 18.68
CA ARG A 139 -8.39 8.09 17.99
C ARG A 139 -7.12 8.79 17.52
N LYS A 140 -7.08 10.13 17.52
CA LYS A 140 -6.00 10.94 16.96
C LYS A 140 -4.63 10.57 17.55
N LYS A 141 -4.52 10.53 18.89
CA LYS A 141 -3.25 10.23 19.59
C LYS A 141 -2.68 8.85 19.22
N ALA A 142 -3.54 7.85 19.02
CA ALA A 142 -3.11 6.53 18.59
C ALA A 142 -2.75 6.51 17.10
N THR A 143 -3.51 7.22 16.27
CA THR A 143 -3.26 7.35 14.82
C THR A 143 -1.94 8.07 14.52
N GLU A 144 -1.54 9.04 15.31
CA GLU A 144 -0.27 9.77 15.16
C GLU A 144 0.98 8.87 15.27
N SER A 145 0.86 7.69 15.87
CA SER A 145 1.94 6.70 15.93
C SER A 145 2.06 5.85 14.67
N LEU A 146 1.09 5.90 13.77
CA LEU A 146 1.13 5.17 12.50
C LEU A 146 1.97 5.94 11.48
N VAL A 147 2.82 5.23 10.77
CA VAL A 147 3.70 5.80 9.75
C VAL A 147 3.24 5.31 8.38
N TYR A 148 3.11 6.22 7.43
CA TYR A 148 2.71 5.92 6.06
C TYR A 148 3.81 6.39 5.10
N ALA A 149 4.37 5.46 4.35
CA ALA A 149 5.33 5.77 3.30
C ALA A 149 4.63 6.43 2.11
N PRO A 150 5.17 7.54 1.57
CA PRO A 150 4.70 8.09 0.31
C PRO A 150 5.35 7.36 -0.86
N TRP A 151 4.60 7.23 -1.97
CA TRP A 151 5.04 6.54 -3.18
C TRP A 151 4.82 7.37 -4.43
N LEU A 152 5.76 7.23 -5.37
CA LEU A 152 5.63 7.69 -6.74
C LEU A 152 5.50 6.48 -7.65
N LEU A 153 4.47 6.46 -8.48
CA LEU A 153 4.33 5.53 -9.58
C LEU A 153 4.45 6.30 -10.89
N ALA A 154 5.15 5.74 -11.86
CA ALA A 154 5.22 6.27 -13.22
C ALA A 154 4.86 5.16 -14.20
N THR A 155 3.71 5.29 -14.87
CA THR A 155 3.26 4.35 -15.89
C THR A 155 3.65 4.91 -17.25
N PHE A 156 4.39 4.12 -18.01
CA PHE A 156 4.88 4.48 -19.34
C PHE A 156 4.20 3.65 -20.42
N GLN A 157 3.79 4.32 -21.48
CA GLN A 157 3.56 3.69 -22.76
C GLN A 157 4.87 3.73 -23.55
N MET A 158 5.36 2.54 -23.91
CA MET A 158 6.62 2.37 -24.64
C MET A 158 6.35 2.01 -26.09
N ASN A 159 7.23 2.43 -26.99
CA ASN A 159 7.19 2.01 -28.40
C ASN A 159 7.65 0.54 -28.57
N GLU A 160 7.62 0.06 -29.80
CA GLU A 160 7.94 -1.33 -30.14
C GLU A 160 9.42 -1.73 -29.88
N ASN A 161 10.32 -0.75 -29.82
CA ASN A 161 11.76 -1.00 -29.62
C ASN A 161 12.09 -1.37 -28.18
N PHE A 162 11.25 -1.01 -27.20
CA PHE A 162 11.51 -1.36 -25.80
C PHE A 162 11.46 -2.87 -25.58
N GLY A 163 12.54 -3.44 -25.05
CA GLY A 163 12.69 -4.89 -24.86
C GLY A 163 12.67 -5.71 -26.14
N ALA A 164 13.03 -5.12 -27.28
CA ALA A 164 13.15 -5.87 -28.55
C ALA A 164 14.39 -6.77 -28.58
N GLU A 165 15.45 -6.33 -27.91
CA GLU A 165 16.74 -7.04 -27.83
C GLU A 165 16.99 -7.71 -26.47
N GLU A 166 16.10 -7.50 -25.49
CA GLU A 166 16.24 -7.96 -24.11
C GLU A 166 15.03 -8.78 -23.67
N GLU A 167 15.27 -9.83 -22.91
CA GLU A 167 14.19 -10.58 -22.26
C GLU A 167 13.70 -9.80 -21.03
N LEU A 168 12.48 -9.25 -21.08
CA LEU A 168 11.86 -8.54 -19.97
C LEU A 168 11.18 -9.53 -19.01
N ASN A 169 11.59 -9.48 -17.76
CA ASN A 169 10.89 -10.17 -16.68
C ASN A 169 9.63 -9.40 -16.28
N TRP A 170 8.76 -10.03 -15.51
CA TRP A 170 7.57 -9.36 -14.99
C TRP A 170 7.94 -8.26 -14.00
N ASP A 171 9.03 -8.43 -13.24
CA ASP A 171 9.58 -7.50 -12.28
C ASP A 171 11.08 -7.31 -12.57
N ASN A 172 11.50 -6.07 -12.74
CA ASN A 172 12.84 -5.70 -13.18
C ASN A 172 13.44 -4.72 -12.18
N VAL A 173 14.39 -5.20 -11.41
CA VAL A 173 15.05 -4.45 -10.34
C VAL A 173 16.36 -3.87 -10.86
N ILE A 174 16.64 -2.60 -10.51
CA ILE A 174 17.90 -1.93 -10.87
C ILE A 174 18.75 -1.81 -9.61
N TYR A 175 19.90 -2.47 -9.61
CA TYR A 175 20.82 -2.43 -8.47
C TYR A 175 21.44 -1.04 -8.29
N GLY A 176 21.51 -0.60 -7.03
CA GLY A 176 22.21 0.65 -6.66
C GLY A 176 21.39 1.92 -6.83
N VAL A 177 20.09 1.83 -7.18
CA VAL A 177 19.19 2.98 -7.20
C VAL A 177 18.25 3.01 -5.99
N GLU A 178 17.62 4.15 -5.77
CA GLU A 178 16.62 4.31 -4.69
C GLU A 178 15.23 3.82 -5.09
N GLY A 179 14.92 3.81 -6.38
CA GLY A 179 13.68 3.21 -6.92
C GLY A 179 13.70 1.70 -6.82
N LEU A 180 12.52 1.10 -6.94
CA LEU A 180 12.34 -0.34 -6.84
C LEU A 180 12.36 -1.04 -8.20
N GLY A 181 12.65 -0.27 -9.27
CA GLY A 181 12.62 -0.79 -10.64
C GLY A 181 11.26 -0.63 -11.30
N TYR A 182 10.89 -1.56 -12.15
CA TYR A 182 9.62 -1.47 -12.90
C TYR A 182 9.00 -2.84 -13.16
N ILE A 183 7.66 -2.86 -13.22
CA ILE A 183 6.85 -4.00 -13.63
C ILE A 183 6.58 -3.91 -15.13
N TYR A 184 6.77 -5.01 -15.86
CA TYR A 184 6.32 -5.15 -17.24
C TYR A 184 4.87 -5.63 -17.25
N ASN A 185 3.94 -4.72 -17.49
CA ASN A 185 2.51 -4.95 -17.27
C ASN A 185 1.87 -5.97 -18.23
N GLN A 186 2.52 -6.28 -19.36
CA GLN A 186 2.03 -7.28 -20.32
C GLN A 186 2.26 -8.73 -19.90
N HIS A 187 3.08 -9.00 -18.89
CA HIS A 187 3.42 -10.37 -18.48
C HIS A 187 2.19 -11.26 -18.16
N GLN A 188 1.05 -10.66 -17.84
CA GLN A 188 -0.22 -11.36 -17.54
C GLN A 188 -1.24 -11.26 -18.67
N ASN A 189 -0.91 -10.58 -19.77
CA ASN A 189 -1.79 -10.43 -20.90
C ASN A 189 -1.60 -11.62 -21.86
N THR A 190 -2.71 -12.16 -22.37
CA THR A 190 -2.69 -13.20 -23.39
C THR A 190 -2.63 -12.66 -24.82
N ASP A 191 -2.72 -11.34 -25.00
CA ASP A 191 -2.50 -10.67 -26.28
C ASP A 191 -1.01 -10.43 -26.52
N PHE A 192 -0.34 -11.45 -27.04
CA PHE A 192 1.09 -11.41 -27.36
C PHE A 192 1.41 -10.54 -28.61
N ASN A 193 0.40 -10.11 -29.36
CA ASN A 193 0.56 -9.33 -30.60
C ASN A 193 0.39 -7.81 -30.35
N SER A 194 0.17 -7.38 -29.13
CA SER A 194 0.06 -5.96 -28.82
C SER A 194 1.38 -5.25 -29.09
N SER A 195 1.36 -4.29 -30.02
CA SER A 195 2.52 -3.42 -30.29
C SER A 195 2.78 -2.41 -29.16
N LYS A 196 1.78 -2.17 -28.30
CA LYS A 196 1.90 -1.26 -27.18
C LYS A 196 2.43 -2.00 -25.95
N LYS A 197 3.54 -1.51 -25.41
CA LYS A 197 4.16 -2.05 -24.20
C LYS A 197 3.94 -1.05 -23.07
N ILE A 198 3.50 -1.56 -21.92
CA ILE A 198 3.28 -0.74 -20.71
C ILE A 198 4.22 -1.23 -19.63
N ILE A 199 4.93 -0.31 -19.01
CA ILE A 199 5.68 -0.56 -17.79
C ILE A 199 5.24 0.38 -16.69
N THR A 200 5.39 -0.05 -15.45
CA THR A 200 5.12 0.80 -14.27
C THR A 200 6.36 0.79 -13.38
N TYR A 201 7.06 1.92 -13.38
CA TYR A 201 8.09 2.21 -12.38
C TYR A 201 7.44 2.55 -11.06
N TYR A 202 8.08 2.15 -9.95
CA TYR A 202 7.58 2.43 -8.61
C TYR A 202 8.74 2.73 -7.65
N ARG A 203 8.48 3.71 -6.77
CA ARG A 203 9.45 4.18 -5.79
C ARG A 203 8.76 4.58 -4.50
N SER A 204 9.21 4.02 -3.38
CA SER A 204 8.88 4.53 -2.05
C SER A 204 9.86 5.63 -1.65
N PHE A 205 9.39 6.64 -0.91
CA PHE A 205 10.25 7.65 -0.31
C PHE A 205 10.54 7.28 1.14
N SER A 206 11.47 6.34 1.32
CA SER A 206 11.95 5.92 2.62
C SER A 206 12.67 7.07 3.31
N SER A 207 12.16 7.52 4.45
CA SER A 207 12.70 8.66 5.19
C SER A 207 12.29 8.59 6.65
N GLU A 208 13.14 9.08 7.54
CA GLU A 208 12.81 9.27 8.95
C GLU A 208 11.55 10.13 9.14
N ASN A 209 11.36 11.14 8.29
CA ASN A 209 10.21 12.02 8.33
C ASN A 209 9.28 11.80 7.13
N SER A 210 8.49 10.71 7.16
CA SER A 210 7.51 10.39 6.11
C SER A 210 6.49 11.52 5.85
N LYS A 211 6.17 12.36 6.85
CA LYS A 211 5.27 13.52 6.66
C LYS A 211 5.93 14.59 5.80
N GLN A 212 7.23 14.82 5.97
CA GLN A 212 7.98 15.77 5.13
C GLN A 212 8.20 15.19 3.73
N ALA A 213 8.57 13.92 3.62
CA ALA A 213 8.73 13.24 2.34
C ALA A 213 7.44 13.32 1.50
N ARG A 214 6.27 13.13 2.12
CA ARG A 214 4.96 13.30 1.48
C ARG A 214 4.72 14.72 0.97
N ARG A 215 5.05 15.74 1.78
CA ARG A 215 4.90 17.15 1.35
C ARG A 215 5.81 17.47 0.17
N ASN A 216 7.04 16.95 0.19
CA ASN A 216 7.98 17.11 -0.90
C ASN A 216 7.45 16.45 -2.17
N LEU A 217 6.99 15.20 -2.09
CA LEU A 217 6.39 14.49 -3.22
C LEU A 217 5.23 15.27 -3.85
N TYR A 218 4.31 15.82 -3.04
CA TYR A 218 3.19 16.59 -3.56
C TYR A 218 3.60 17.90 -4.23
N ARG A 219 4.75 18.48 -3.85
CA ARG A 219 5.30 19.69 -4.46
C ARG A 219 6.11 19.44 -5.73
N MET A 220 6.57 18.21 -5.94
CA MET A 220 7.32 17.86 -7.15
C MET A 220 6.48 18.18 -8.39
N THR A 221 7.12 18.84 -9.34
CA THR A 221 6.57 19.08 -10.68
C THR A 221 6.72 17.84 -11.56
N ASP A 222 5.99 17.77 -12.66
CA ASP A 222 6.11 16.66 -13.62
C ASP A 222 7.53 16.56 -14.19
N VAL A 223 8.21 17.70 -14.39
CA VAL A 223 9.61 17.75 -14.85
C VAL A 223 10.56 17.12 -13.82
N GLU A 224 10.40 17.46 -12.53
CA GLU A 224 11.23 16.88 -11.47
C GLU A 224 10.99 15.37 -11.32
N MET A 225 9.74 14.92 -11.42
CA MET A 225 9.41 13.50 -11.40
C MET A 225 9.97 12.77 -12.62
N LYS A 226 9.84 13.38 -13.81
CA LYS A 226 10.42 12.83 -15.04
C LYS A 226 11.92 12.65 -14.89
N ASN A 227 12.64 13.70 -14.51
CA ASN A 227 14.10 13.63 -14.34
C ASN A 227 14.51 12.53 -13.36
N LEU A 228 13.88 12.50 -12.17
CA LEU A 228 14.15 11.49 -11.15
C LEU A 228 14.03 10.06 -11.68
N VAL A 229 12.93 9.76 -12.37
CA VAL A 229 12.64 8.40 -12.83
C VAL A 229 13.50 8.02 -14.04
N PHE A 230 13.71 8.97 -14.96
CA PHE A 230 14.50 8.72 -16.17
C PHE A 230 15.99 8.54 -15.87
N GLU A 231 16.55 9.24 -14.88
CA GLU A 231 17.93 9.04 -14.44
C GLU A 231 18.17 7.60 -13.97
N GLU A 232 17.23 7.01 -13.22
CA GLU A 232 17.35 5.63 -12.76
C GLU A 232 17.13 4.62 -13.89
N LEU A 233 16.10 4.79 -14.72
CA LEU A 233 15.76 3.85 -15.79
C LEU A 233 16.82 3.85 -16.92
N LYS A 234 17.50 4.97 -17.18
CA LYS A 234 18.61 5.05 -18.13
C LYS A 234 19.82 4.20 -17.73
N LEU A 235 19.98 3.86 -16.46
CA LEU A 235 21.06 2.97 -16.04
C LEU A 235 20.88 1.54 -16.57
N ALA A 236 19.65 1.07 -16.67
CA ALA A 236 19.32 -0.22 -17.25
C ALA A 236 19.10 -0.12 -18.78
N HIS A 237 18.52 0.97 -19.23
CA HIS A 237 18.13 1.20 -20.63
C HIS A 237 18.68 2.53 -21.12
N PRO A 238 19.93 2.61 -21.65
CA PRO A 238 20.59 3.86 -22.03
C PRO A 238 19.77 4.76 -22.96
N HIS A 239 18.96 4.16 -23.86
CA HIS A 239 18.08 4.86 -24.81
C HIS A 239 16.62 4.96 -24.32
N PHE A 240 16.39 4.84 -23.02
CA PHE A 240 15.03 4.79 -22.44
C PHE A 240 14.13 5.93 -22.92
N GLU A 241 14.66 7.17 -22.95
CA GLU A 241 13.88 8.35 -23.31
C GLU A 241 13.34 8.32 -24.75
N GLU A 242 14.11 7.74 -25.68
CA GLU A 242 13.73 7.60 -27.08
C GLU A 242 12.63 6.54 -27.30
N MET A 243 12.45 5.65 -26.34
CA MET A 243 11.46 4.57 -26.39
C MET A 243 10.14 4.95 -25.70
N VAL A 244 10.06 6.07 -24.99
CA VAL A 244 8.86 6.53 -24.27
C VAL A 244 7.95 7.29 -25.23
N GLU A 245 6.69 6.86 -25.34
CA GLU A 245 5.62 7.59 -26.06
C GLU A 245 4.85 8.50 -25.10
N GLU A 246 4.41 7.97 -23.95
CA GLU A 246 3.64 8.70 -22.94
C GLU A 246 4.06 8.29 -21.53
N VAL A 247 3.91 9.20 -20.56
CA VAL A 247 4.14 8.92 -19.14
C VAL A 247 3.06 9.54 -18.27
N TYR A 248 2.60 8.79 -17.29
CA TYR A 248 1.61 9.21 -16.29
C TYR A 248 2.17 9.03 -14.89
N PHE A 249 2.19 10.12 -14.09
CA PHE A 249 2.67 10.09 -12.72
C PHE A 249 1.52 10.02 -11.72
N HIS A 250 1.66 9.15 -10.70
CA HIS A 250 0.74 9.04 -9.59
C HIS A 250 1.46 9.24 -8.26
N LYS A 251 1.02 10.23 -7.49
CA LYS A 251 1.56 10.55 -6.16
C LYS A 251 0.66 9.94 -5.08
N LEU A 252 1.15 8.95 -4.38
CA LEU A 252 0.45 8.29 -3.28
C LEU A 252 1.04 8.76 -1.94
N GLY A 253 0.48 9.81 -1.35
CA GLY A 253 1.04 10.42 -0.14
C GLY A 253 0.95 9.54 1.11
N HIS A 254 -0.03 8.65 1.19
CA HIS A 254 -0.18 7.62 2.22
C HIS A 254 -0.25 6.26 1.53
N GLY A 255 0.75 5.97 0.68
CA GLY A 255 0.73 4.81 -0.19
C GLY A 255 0.70 3.49 0.56
N MET A 256 1.43 3.40 1.67
CA MET A 256 1.55 2.16 2.42
C MET A 256 1.77 2.44 3.90
N ILE A 257 1.03 1.74 4.78
CA ILE A 257 1.36 1.73 6.21
C ILE A 257 2.63 0.91 6.43
N SER A 258 3.53 1.43 7.26
CA SER A 258 4.85 0.84 7.51
C SER A 258 4.97 0.30 8.93
N PRO A 259 5.43 -0.94 9.12
CA PRO A 259 5.57 -1.59 10.42
C PRO A 259 6.85 -1.13 11.15
N VAL A 260 6.90 0.14 11.56
CA VAL A 260 8.03 0.65 12.34
C VAL A 260 8.02 0.11 13.77
N PRO A 261 9.13 0.20 14.54
CA PRO A 261 9.18 -0.26 15.92
C PRO A 261 8.03 0.28 16.78
N ASN A 262 7.49 -0.58 17.66
CA ASN A 262 6.37 -0.31 18.59
C ASN A 262 5.01 -0.02 17.93
N THR A 263 4.78 -0.47 16.68
CA THR A 263 3.50 -0.23 16.00
C THR A 263 2.64 -1.47 15.78
N ILE A 264 3.22 -2.67 15.77
CA ILE A 264 2.48 -3.91 15.46
C ILE A 264 1.73 -4.46 16.67
N PHE A 265 2.35 -4.50 17.85
CA PHE A 265 1.81 -5.16 19.05
C PHE A 265 1.55 -4.19 20.21
N GLY A 266 1.59 -2.89 20.00
CA GLY A 266 1.44 -1.91 21.07
C GLY A 266 -0.02 -1.64 21.48
N GLU A 267 -0.20 -1.00 22.67
CA GLU A 267 -1.51 -0.61 23.21
C GLU A 267 -2.28 0.34 22.29
N LYS A 268 -1.59 1.24 21.59
CA LYS A 268 -2.20 2.14 20.60
C LYS A 268 -2.88 1.39 19.47
N LYS A 269 -2.24 0.31 18.99
CA LYS A 269 -2.80 -0.57 17.99
C LYS A 269 -4.03 -1.31 18.52
N ALA A 270 -3.93 -1.87 19.73
CA ALA A 270 -5.04 -2.52 20.41
C ALA A 270 -6.24 -1.57 20.55
N PHE A 271 -5.98 -0.31 20.91
CA PHE A 271 -7.02 0.72 20.97
C PHE A 271 -7.67 0.98 19.61
N LEU A 272 -6.89 1.12 18.53
CA LEU A 272 -7.40 1.35 17.18
C LEU A 272 -8.24 0.17 16.63
N LYS A 273 -8.08 -1.03 17.17
CA LYS A 273 -8.88 -2.22 16.82
C LYS A 273 -10.23 -2.28 17.54
N LYS A 274 -10.42 -1.48 18.58
CA LYS A 274 -11.68 -1.49 19.33
C LYS A 274 -12.78 -0.80 18.54
N ASP A 275 -13.96 -1.41 18.59
CA ASP A 275 -15.21 -0.77 18.21
C ASP A 275 -15.63 0.29 19.22
N ILE A 276 -16.58 1.13 18.86
CA ILE A 276 -17.21 2.09 19.75
C ILE A 276 -18.60 1.54 20.07
N ASP A 277 -18.83 1.20 21.35
CA ASP A 277 -20.10 0.78 21.94
C ASP A 277 -20.83 -0.34 21.18
N ASN A 278 -20.07 -1.26 20.55
CA ASN A 278 -20.58 -2.33 19.70
C ASN A 278 -21.52 -1.82 18.57
N LYS A 279 -21.29 -0.58 18.12
CA LYS A 279 -22.09 0.12 17.09
C LYS A 279 -21.23 0.56 15.91
N ILE A 280 -20.04 1.09 16.18
CA ILE A 280 -19.13 1.61 15.15
C ILE A 280 -17.88 0.75 15.11
N PHE A 281 -17.65 0.12 13.97
CA PHE A 281 -16.57 -0.84 13.74
C PHE A 281 -15.57 -0.29 12.74
N PHE A 282 -14.36 -0.86 12.75
CA PHE A 282 -13.28 -0.43 11.88
C PHE A 282 -12.63 -1.63 11.20
N ALA A 283 -12.31 -1.51 9.91
CA ALA A 283 -11.58 -2.51 9.14
C ALA A 283 -10.67 -1.84 8.12
N HIS A 284 -9.38 -1.99 8.27
CA HIS A 284 -8.35 -1.48 7.34
C HIS A 284 -7.01 -2.14 7.64
N THR A 285 -6.09 -2.16 6.66
CA THR A 285 -4.71 -2.66 6.85
C THR A 285 -3.94 -1.92 7.94
N ASP A 286 -4.29 -0.66 8.25
CA ASP A 286 -3.73 0.08 9.38
C ASP A 286 -3.88 -0.67 10.71
N LEU A 287 -4.91 -1.50 10.84
CA LEU A 287 -5.18 -2.28 12.05
C LEU A 287 -4.29 -3.52 12.17
N SER A 288 -3.72 -4.02 11.09
CA SER A 288 -2.66 -5.03 11.10
C SER A 288 -1.27 -4.39 11.08
N GLY A 289 -1.11 -3.29 10.35
CA GLY A 289 0.15 -2.58 10.14
C GLY A 289 0.97 -3.14 8.99
N ILE A 290 0.36 -4.00 8.16
CA ILE A 290 0.94 -4.58 6.95
C ILE A 290 -0.01 -4.29 5.79
N SER A 291 0.50 -3.65 4.74
CA SER A 291 -0.30 -3.12 3.64
C SER A 291 -0.40 -4.10 2.48
N ILE A 292 -1.09 -5.22 2.69
CA ILE A 292 -1.39 -6.20 1.64
C ILE A 292 -2.89 -6.47 1.54
N PHE A 293 -3.32 -6.99 0.38
CA PHE A 293 -4.74 -7.28 0.11
C PHE A 293 -5.32 -8.28 1.11
N GLU A 294 -4.59 -9.32 1.45
CA GLU A 294 -5.00 -10.38 2.37
C GLU A 294 -5.30 -9.82 3.77
N GLU A 295 -4.48 -8.90 4.25
CA GLU A 295 -4.71 -8.23 5.54
C GLU A 295 -5.98 -7.37 5.50
N ALA A 296 -6.21 -6.61 4.44
CA ALA A 296 -7.44 -5.84 4.25
C ALA A 296 -8.67 -6.76 4.27
N PHE A 297 -8.59 -7.89 3.59
CA PHE A 297 -9.65 -8.89 3.50
C PHE A 297 -9.95 -9.51 4.87
N HIS A 298 -8.90 -9.91 5.62
CA HIS A 298 -9.05 -10.43 6.98
C HIS A 298 -9.67 -9.42 7.93
N GLN A 299 -9.24 -8.16 7.90
CA GLN A 299 -9.84 -7.10 8.72
C GLN A 299 -11.32 -6.93 8.41
N GLY A 300 -11.72 -7.02 7.13
CA GLY A 300 -13.12 -6.98 6.71
C GLY A 300 -13.93 -8.15 7.26
N ILE A 301 -13.42 -9.38 7.17
CA ILE A 301 -14.07 -10.59 7.72
C ILE A 301 -14.24 -10.47 9.23
N ASP A 302 -13.19 -10.07 9.96
CA ASP A 302 -13.23 -9.99 11.42
C ASP A 302 -14.21 -8.93 11.90
N ALA A 303 -14.26 -7.77 11.22
CA ALA A 303 -15.24 -6.74 11.53
C ALA A 303 -16.68 -7.22 11.25
N ALA A 304 -16.92 -7.88 10.11
CA ALA A 304 -18.24 -8.44 9.79
C ALA A 304 -18.70 -9.47 10.83
N LYS A 305 -17.81 -10.37 11.27
CA LYS A 305 -18.14 -11.34 12.34
C LYS A 305 -18.55 -10.65 13.66
N LYS A 306 -17.83 -9.59 14.06
CA LYS A 306 -18.19 -8.81 15.26
C LYS A 306 -19.54 -8.09 15.10
N MET A 307 -19.82 -7.56 13.92
CA MET A 307 -21.08 -6.87 13.65
C MET A 307 -22.31 -7.81 13.69
N LEU A 308 -22.11 -9.10 13.43
CA LEU A 308 -23.19 -10.11 13.45
C LEU A 308 -23.48 -10.66 14.85
N GLN A 309 -22.63 -10.41 15.82
CA GLN A 309 -22.83 -10.72 17.25
C GLN A 309 -23.66 -9.61 17.90
#